data_b9ba9188cec0b5a3bad1e73b43f2963b
#
_entry.id   b9ba9188cec0b5a3bad1e73b43f2963b
#
_cell.length_a   1.000
_cell.length_b   1.000
_cell.length_c   1.000
_cell.angle_alpha   90.00
_cell.angle_beta   90.00
_cell.angle_gamma   90.00
#
_symmetry.space_group_name_H-M   'P 1'
#
loop_
_entity.id
_entity.type
_entity.pdbx_description
1 polymer ?
#
loop_
_entity_poly.entity_id
_entity_poly.type
_entity_poly.pdbx_seq_one_letter_code
_entity_poly.pdbx_strand_id
1 'polypeptide(L)'
;MLEGYSALSYLAGVTERMRLGTLVTGVIYRYPGILLKTVTTLDVLSGGRAYLGIGAGWFEREARGLGVPFPSTKERFERLEETLQIAHHMWSGEVAPYRGNHYHLEEPLNSPQALSRPHPPIMVGGMGERKTLRLVAQYAGACNLFAFAGVDAIRHKLDVLQGHCEELGRSYEEIEKTALGTVNLAPDGMTAEGVIELCRDLGEAGIEHLIFNMPNVHEIEPLETFGEEIIPAVADL
;
A
#
# COMPACT_ATOMS: atom_id res chain seq x y z
N MET A 1 17.63 -6.35 -6.50
CA MET A 1 16.14 -6.26 -6.56
C MET A 1 15.80 -5.60 -7.88
N LEU A 2 14.77 -6.10 -8.59
CA LEU A 2 14.27 -5.46 -9.82
C LEU A 2 13.52 -4.16 -9.47
N GLU A 3 13.42 -3.25 -10.44
CA GLU A 3 12.60 -2.05 -10.30
C GLU A 3 11.13 -2.44 -10.24
N GLY A 4 10.40 -1.90 -9.21
CA GLY A 4 9.09 -2.41 -8.83
C GLY A 4 8.03 -2.29 -9.94
N TYR A 5 7.86 -1.11 -10.55
CA TYR A 5 6.81 -0.92 -11.57
C TYR A 5 7.13 -1.60 -12.90
N SER A 6 8.40 -1.72 -13.25
CA SER A 6 8.82 -2.50 -14.42
C SER A 6 8.48 -3.98 -14.24
N ALA A 7 8.77 -4.55 -13.04
CA ALA A 7 8.41 -5.92 -12.72
C ALA A 7 6.89 -6.13 -12.67
N LEU A 8 6.15 -5.21 -12.06
CA LEU A 8 4.69 -5.28 -12.00
C LEU A 8 4.04 -5.19 -13.38
N SER A 9 4.59 -4.39 -14.29
CA SER A 9 4.08 -4.31 -15.67
C SER A 9 4.26 -5.62 -16.43
N TYR A 10 5.40 -6.30 -16.23
CA TYR A 10 5.60 -7.66 -16.76
C TYR A 10 4.59 -8.64 -16.17
N LEU A 11 4.41 -8.64 -14.85
CA LEU A 11 3.47 -9.51 -14.15
C LEU A 11 2.01 -9.24 -14.58
N ALA A 12 1.66 -8.00 -14.90
CA ALA A 12 0.34 -7.67 -15.42
C ALA A 12 0.00 -8.42 -16.71
N GLY A 13 1.01 -8.62 -17.58
CA GLY A 13 0.83 -9.32 -18.84
C GLY A 13 0.82 -10.87 -18.75
N VAL A 14 1.29 -11.43 -17.63
CA VAL A 14 1.40 -12.89 -17.45
C VAL A 14 0.50 -13.44 -16.32
N THR A 15 -0.31 -12.60 -15.70
CA THR A 15 -1.28 -12.96 -14.65
C THR A 15 -2.65 -12.37 -14.94
N GLU A 16 -3.71 -12.98 -14.38
CA GLU A 16 -5.09 -12.58 -14.68
C GLU A 16 -5.92 -12.19 -13.45
N ARG A 17 -5.56 -12.65 -12.25
CA ARG A 17 -6.41 -12.52 -11.05
C ARG A 17 -5.79 -11.70 -9.93
N MET A 18 -4.47 -11.70 -9.80
CA MET A 18 -3.78 -11.05 -8.68
C MET A 18 -3.84 -9.53 -8.81
N ARG A 19 -4.09 -8.84 -7.71
CA ARG A 19 -3.89 -7.39 -7.60
C ARG A 19 -2.38 -7.09 -7.59
N LEU A 20 -2.00 -5.96 -8.17
CA LEU A 20 -0.60 -5.60 -8.41
C LEU A 20 -0.29 -4.21 -7.86
N GLY A 21 0.66 -4.13 -6.97
CA GLY A 21 1.08 -2.85 -6.39
C GLY A 21 2.40 -2.96 -5.66
N THR A 22 3.01 -1.82 -5.38
CA THR A 22 4.20 -1.76 -4.50
C THR A 22 3.75 -1.63 -3.05
N LEU A 23 4.43 -2.28 -2.13
CA LEU A 23 4.19 -2.19 -0.68
C LEU A 23 5.47 -1.66 0.02
N VAL A 24 5.72 -0.38 0.01
CA VAL A 24 5.05 0.71 -0.70
C VAL A 24 6.07 1.56 -1.44
N THR A 25 5.63 2.35 -2.44
CA THR A 25 6.47 3.35 -3.08
C THR A 25 6.82 4.46 -2.09
N GLY A 26 8.09 4.74 -1.90
CA GLY A 26 8.50 5.98 -1.21
C GLY A 26 8.27 7.18 -2.11
N VAL A 27 7.57 8.20 -1.60
CA VAL A 27 7.16 9.40 -2.36
C VAL A 27 8.33 10.15 -3.01
N ILE A 28 9.54 9.99 -2.48
CA ILE A 28 10.74 10.69 -2.95
C ILE A 28 11.33 10.14 -4.26
N TYR A 29 10.97 8.91 -4.67
CA TYR A 29 11.61 8.26 -5.82
C TYR A 29 11.06 8.67 -7.17
N ARG A 30 9.86 9.27 -7.24
CA ARG A 30 9.23 9.68 -8.50
C ARG A 30 8.44 10.97 -8.35
N TYR A 31 8.47 11.80 -9.40
CA TYR A 31 7.54 12.92 -9.50
C TYR A 31 6.09 12.40 -9.61
N PRO A 32 5.12 13.04 -8.90
CA PRO A 32 3.76 12.53 -8.81
C PRO A 32 3.08 12.32 -10.16
N GLY A 33 3.18 13.27 -11.08
CA GLY A 33 2.57 13.12 -12.41
C GLY A 33 3.05 11.88 -13.17
N ILE A 34 4.36 11.56 -13.10
CA ILE A 34 4.91 10.34 -13.70
C ILE A 34 4.49 9.09 -12.93
N LEU A 35 4.53 9.13 -11.60
CA LEU A 35 4.07 8.02 -10.77
C LEU A 35 2.63 7.64 -11.09
N LEU A 36 1.73 8.61 -11.15
CA LEU A 36 0.30 8.37 -11.38
C LEU A 36 0.01 7.87 -12.80
N LYS A 37 0.73 8.39 -13.81
CA LYS A 37 0.68 7.79 -15.16
C LYS A 37 1.19 6.35 -15.18
N THR A 38 2.23 6.04 -14.41
CA THR A 38 2.75 4.66 -14.30
C THR A 38 1.71 3.74 -13.68
N VAL A 39 1.07 4.15 -12.57
CA VAL A 39 -0.01 3.37 -11.92
C VAL A 39 -1.23 3.23 -12.83
N THR A 40 -1.63 4.30 -13.51
CA THR A 40 -2.71 4.25 -14.51
C THR A 40 -2.39 3.27 -15.64
N THR A 41 -1.15 3.29 -16.15
CA THR A 41 -0.71 2.35 -17.18
C THR A 41 -0.76 0.91 -16.66
N LEU A 42 -0.27 0.67 -15.44
CA LEU A 42 -0.35 -0.65 -14.79
C LEU A 42 -1.81 -1.11 -14.66
N ASP A 43 -2.72 -0.21 -14.29
CA ASP A 43 -4.14 -0.51 -14.17
C ASP A 43 -4.76 -0.92 -15.51
N VAL A 44 -4.46 -0.19 -16.58
CA VAL A 44 -4.91 -0.54 -17.93
C VAL A 44 -4.33 -1.87 -18.40
N LEU A 45 -3.02 -2.08 -18.25
CA LEU A 45 -2.35 -3.32 -18.67
C LEU A 45 -2.82 -4.55 -17.91
N SER A 46 -3.17 -4.38 -16.64
CA SER A 46 -3.65 -5.46 -15.78
C SER A 46 -5.16 -5.70 -15.86
N GLY A 47 -5.91 -4.88 -16.61
CA GLY A 47 -7.38 -4.98 -16.64
C GLY A 47 -8.05 -4.53 -15.35
N GLY A 48 -7.54 -3.50 -14.69
CA GLY A 48 -8.14 -2.92 -13.48
C GLY A 48 -7.68 -3.56 -12.16
N ARG A 49 -6.46 -4.14 -12.12
CA ARG A 49 -5.92 -4.82 -10.93
C ARG A 49 -4.81 -4.05 -10.19
N ALA A 50 -4.54 -2.80 -10.60
CA ALA A 50 -3.48 -2.01 -10.00
C ALA A 50 -3.86 -1.45 -8.62
N TYR A 51 -2.86 -1.31 -7.76
CA TYR A 51 -2.88 -0.62 -6.48
C TYR A 51 -1.81 0.45 -6.43
N LEU A 52 -2.11 1.62 -5.90
CA LEU A 52 -1.10 2.60 -5.51
C LEU A 52 -0.77 2.42 -4.02
N GLY A 53 0.24 1.61 -3.71
CA GLY A 53 0.83 1.61 -2.37
C GLY A 53 1.88 2.72 -2.25
N ILE A 54 1.71 3.64 -1.31
CA ILE A 54 2.59 4.81 -1.16
C ILE A 54 2.88 5.13 0.31
N GLY A 55 4.02 5.72 0.58
CA GLY A 55 4.44 6.17 1.91
C GLY A 55 5.49 7.28 1.84
N ALA A 56 5.82 7.85 2.99
CA ALA A 56 6.77 8.97 3.08
C ALA A 56 8.23 8.59 2.73
N GLY A 57 8.53 7.28 2.66
CA GLY A 57 9.90 6.77 2.52
C GLY A 57 10.66 6.79 3.85
N TRP A 58 11.54 5.83 4.02
CA TRP A 58 12.31 5.69 5.27
C TRP A 58 13.77 5.28 5.05
N PHE A 59 14.08 4.62 3.94
CA PHE A 59 15.40 4.01 3.71
C PHE A 59 16.37 4.99 3.04
N GLU A 60 16.94 5.87 3.86
CA GLU A 60 17.87 6.93 3.42
C GLU A 60 19.09 6.37 2.66
N ARG A 61 19.64 5.22 3.10
CA ARG A 61 20.81 4.60 2.47
C ARG A 61 20.55 4.26 0.99
N GLU A 62 19.39 3.70 0.67
CA GLU A 62 19.00 3.40 -0.70
C GLU A 62 18.83 4.69 -1.53
N ALA A 63 18.09 5.66 -0.99
CA ALA A 63 17.87 6.92 -1.67
C ALA A 63 19.21 7.60 -2.04
N ARG A 64 20.11 7.74 -1.08
CA ARG A 64 21.45 8.29 -1.31
C ARG A 64 22.28 7.46 -2.29
N GLY A 65 22.20 6.12 -2.20
CA GLY A 65 22.89 5.20 -3.09
C GLY A 65 22.48 5.31 -4.55
N LEU A 66 21.20 5.68 -4.77
CA LEU A 66 20.62 5.91 -6.11
C LEU A 66 20.68 7.39 -6.55
N GLY A 67 21.32 8.27 -5.76
CA GLY A 67 21.39 9.71 -6.08
C GLY A 67 20.08 10.46 -5.88
N VAL A 68 19.10 9.87 -5.18
CA VAL A 68 17.81 10.50 -4.88
C VAL A 68 17.94 11.36 -3.62
N PRO A 69 17.51 12.63 -3.64
CA PRO A 69 17.47 13.47 -2.45
C PRO A 69 16.62 12.85 -1.34
N PHE A 70 17.12 12.92 -0.10
CA PHE A 70 16.39 12.46 1.07
C PHE A 70 16.07 13.63 2.01
N PRO A 71 14.96 14.33 1.79
CA PRO A 71 14.60 15.50 2.56
C PRO A 71 14.15 15.16 3.99
N SER A 72 13.89 16.17 4.79
CA SER A 72 13.42 16.00 6.16
C SER A 72 12.12 15.20 6.23
N THR A 73 11.86 14.54 7.37
CA THR A 73 10.60 13.81 7.58
C THR A 73 9.38 14.73 7.38
N LYS A 74 9.47 15.99 7.80
CA LYS A 74 8.41 16.98 7.61
C LYS A 74 8.10 17.14 6.12
N GLU A 75 9.12 17.40 5.30
CA GLU A 75 8.98 17.61 3.86
C GLU A 75 8.50 16.35 3.14
N ARG A 76 8.99 15.16 3.53
CA ARG A 76 8.50 13.92 2.94
C ARG A 76 7.00 13.69 3.15
N PHE A 77 6.46 14.07 4.31
CA PHE A 77 5.02 14.02 4.57
C PHE A 77 4.24 15.08 3.80
N GLU A 78 4.78 16.29 3.64
CA GLU A 78 4.18 17.32 2.79
C GLU A 78 4.11 16.89 1.33
N ARG A 79 5.19 16.30 0.82
CA ARG A 79 5.24 15.70 -0.52
C ARG A 79 4.27 14.52 -0.68
N LEU A 80 4.11 13.70 0.35
CA LEU A 80 3.15 12.59 0.34
C LEU A 80 1.72 13.12 0.24
N GLU A 81 1.36 14.11 1.04
CA GLU A 81 0.04 14.73 1.00
C GLU A 81 -0.26 15.36 -0.37
N GLU A 82 0.67 16.16 -0.91
CA GLU A 82 0.51 16.73 -2.25
C GLU A 82 0.40 15.66 -3.34
N THR A 83 1.14 14.55 -3.23
CA THR A 83 1.03 13.43 -4.17
C THR A 83 -0.36 12.78 -4.11
N LEU A 84 -0.94 12.62 -2.92
CA LEU A 84 -2.30 12.10 -2.74
C LEU A 84 -3.36 13.05 -3.34
N GLN A 85 -3.20 14.35 -3.15
CA GLN A 85 -4.06 15.37 -3.77
C GLN A 85 -3.97 15.33 -5.30
N ILE A 86 -2.74 15.25 -5.84
CA ILE A 86 -2.51 15.14 -7.29
C ILE A 86 -3.10 13.84 -7.83
N ALA A 87 -3.09 12.73 -7.06
CA ALA A 87 -3.70 11.47 -7.46
C ALA A 87 -5.21 11.63 -7.68
N HIS A 88 -5.91 12.19 -6.72
CA HIS A 88 -7.35 12.46 -6.86
C HIS A 88 -7.64 13.44 -8.01
N HIS A 89 -6.82 14.50 -8.15
CA HIS A 89 -6.95 15.46 -9.23
C HIS A 89 -6.79 14.82 -10.63
N MET A 90 -5.70 14.07 -10.86
CA MET A 90 -5.46 13.43 -12.16
C MET A 90 -6.46 12.32 -12.50
N TRP A 91 -6.91 11.58 -11.48
CA TRP A 91 -7.87 10.48 -11.68
C TRP A 91 -9.33 10.95 -11.74
N SER A 92 -9.63 12.18 -11.34
CA SER A 92 -10.94 12.79 -11.64
C SER A 92 -11.09 13.16 -13.12
N GLY A 93 -9.98 13.19 -13.87
CA GLY A 93 -9.95 13.61 -15.27
C GLY A 93 -9.74 15.12 -15.44
N GLU A 94 -9.55 15.85 -14.36
CA GLU A 94 -9.23 17.27 -14.42
C GLU A 94 -7.84 17.51 -14.99
N VAL A 95 -7.74 18.52 -15.84
CA VAL A 95 -6.47 18.96 -16.46
C VAL A 95 -6.05 20.36 -16.01
N ALA A 96 -6.80 20.95 -15.07
CA ALA A 96 -6.44 22.23 -14.47
C ALA A 96 -5.07 22.18 -13.80
N PRO A 97 -4.29 23.27 -13.78
CA PRO A 97 -2.99 23.30 -13.12
C PRO A 97 -3.11 22.97 -11.63
N TYR A 98 -2.20 22.14 -11.12
CA TYR A 98 -2.00 21.94 -9.68
C TYR A 98 -0.86 22.83 -9.18
N ARG A 99 -1.06 23.53 -8.05
CA ARG A 99 -0.07 24.44 -7.45
C ARG A 99 0.07 24.09 -5.96
N GLY A 100 1.06 23.24 -5.64
CA GLY A 100 1.44 22.91 -4.27
C GLY A 100 2.69 23.69 -3.81
N ASN A 101 3.19 23.34 -2.64
CA ASN A 101 4.45 23.88 -2.12
C ASN A 101 5.68 23.18 -2.73
N HIS A 102 5.53 21.91 -3.08
CA HIS A 102 6.61 21.05 -3.58
C HIS A 102 6.42 20.65 -5.04
N TYR A 103 5.17 20.63 -5.52
CA TYR A 103 4.86 20.18 -6.88
C TYR A 103 3.97 21.17 -7.62
N HIS A 104 4.34 21.41 -8.88
CA HIS A 104 3.60 22.26 -9.79
C HIS A 104 3.40 21.50 -11.09
N LEU A 105 2.16 21.29 -11.49
CA LEU A 105 1.77 20.64 -12.73
C LEU A 105 0.97 21.65 -13.56
N GLU A 106 1.41 21.91 -14.80
CA GLU A 106 0.76 22.88 -15.67
C GLU A 106 -0.52 22.33 -16.31
N GLU A 107 -0.46 21.11 -16.81
CA GLU A 107 -1.53 20.42 -17.49
C GLU A 107 -1.40 18.91 -17.19
N PRO A 108 -1.91 18.42 -16.03
CA PRO A 108 -1.73 17.02 -15.59
C PRO A 108 -2.60 16.04 -16.39
N LEU A 109 -2.40 15.97 -17.70
CA LEU A 109 -3.13 15.09 -18.60
C LEU A 109 -2.87 13.62 -18.28
N ASN A 110 -3.94 12.89 -17.95
CA ASN A 110 -3.93 11.45 -17.69
C ASN A 110 -4.88 10.72 -18.66
N SER A 111 -4.41 10.46 -19.87
CA SER A 111 -5.15 9.74 -20.90
C SER A 111 -4.33 8.56 -21.44
N PRO A 112 -4.94 7.34 -21.54
CA PRO A 112 -6.29 7.02 -21.05
C PRO A 112 -6.40 7.14 -19.53
N GLN A 113 -7.62 7.23 -19.02
CA GLN A 113 -7.88 7.09 -17.59
C GLN A 113 -7.76 5.63 -17.14
N ALA A 114 -7.60 5.39 -15.84
CA ALA A 114 -7.61 4.07 -15.26
C ALA A 114 -8.92 3.31 -15.56
N LEU A 115 -8.87 1.99 -15.55
CA LEU A 115 -10.06 1.13 -15.67
C LEU A 115 -10.81 1.00 -14.35
N SER A 116 -10.07 0.97 -13.24
CA SER A 116 -10.62 0.93 -11.88
C SER A 116 -11.50 2.14 -11.59
N ARG A 117 -12.61 1.93 -10.84
CA ARG A 117 -13.56 2.99 -10.48
C ARG A 117 -13.69 3.09 -8.96
N PRO A 118 -13.70 4.31 -8.41
CA PRO A 118 -13.50 5.61 -9.09
C PRO A 118 -12.08 5.81 -9.64
N HIS A 119 -11.09 5.10 -9.10
CA HIS A 119 -9.68 5.10 -9.48
C HIS A 119 -8.99 3.86 -8.90
N PRO A 120 -7.72 3.53 -9.24
CA PRO A 120 -6.97 2.49 -8.56
C PRO A 120 -6.96 2.73 -7.05
N PRO A 121 -7.17 1.71 -6.21
CA PRO A 121 -7.14 1.88 -4.77
C PRO A 121 -5.81 2.48 -4.30
N ILE A 122 -5.89 3.42 -3.35
CA ILE A 122 -4.72 4.03 -2.71
C ILE A 122 -4.53 3.38 -1.35
N MET A 123 -3.35 2.81 -1.12
CA MET A 123 -2.93 2.29 0.18
C MET A 123 -1.81 3.18 0.73
N VAL A 124 -1.97 3.69 1.95
CA VAL A 124 -0.89 4.41 2.63
C VAL A 124 -0.29 3.52 3.70
N GLY A 125 1.04 3.30 3.62
CA GLY A 125 1.78 2.45 4.55
C GLY A 125 2.40 3.21 5.71
N GLY A 126 2.33 2.63 6.91
CA GLY A 126 2.94 3.12 8.13
C GLY A 126 1.97 3.31 9.29
N MET A 127 2.52 3.46 10.51
CA MET A 127 1.76 3.45 11.76
C MET A 127 1.77 4.80 12.52
N GLY A 128 2.17 5.88 11.85
CA GLY A 128 2.27 7.20 12.47
C GLY A 128 0.89 7.81 12.73
N GLU A 129 0.49 7.94 14.00
CA GLU A 129 -0.86 8.35 14.41
C GLU A 129 -1.25 9.74 13.90
N ARG A 130 -0.33 10.70 14.04
CA ARG A 130 -0.64 12.13 13.80
C ARG A 130 -0.64 12.53 12.32
N LYS A 131 0.11 11.80 11.47
CA LYS A 131 0.25 12.12 10.05
C LYS A 131 -0.20 10.98 9.17
N THR A 132 0.39 9.78 9.31
CA THR A 132 0.09 8.67 8.40
C THR A 132 -1.38 8.28 8.47
N LEU A 133 -1.91 7.98 9.67
CA LEU A 133 -3.30 7.57 9.82
C LEU A 133 -4.29 8.69 9.48
N ARG A 134 -3.92 9.96 9.69
CA ARG A 134 -4.72 11.08 9.22
C ARG A 134 -4.77 11.16 7.69
N LEU A 135 -3.64 10.95 6.99
CA LEU A 135 -3.63 10.89 5.51
C LEU A 135 -4.39 9.68 4.98
N VAL A 136 -4.34 8.55 5.68
CA VAL A 136 -5.22 7.39 5.37
C VAL A 136 -6.68 7.82 5.43
N ALA A 137 -7.12 8.37 6.56
CA ALA A 137 -8.51 8.79 6.75
C ALA A 137 -8.97 9.84 5.73
N GLN A 138 -8.07 10.68 5.26
CA GLN A 138 -8.40 11.77 4.34
C GLN A 138 -8.40 11.36 2.87
N TYR A 139 -7.49 10.46 2.44
CA TYR A 139 -7.22 10.23 1.02
C TYR A 139 -7.21 8.76 0.58
N ALA A 140 -7.02 7.80 1.49
CA ALA A 140 -6.73 6.43 1.09
C ALA A 140 -7.95 5.51 1.21
N GLY A 141 -8.01 4.49 0.35
CA GLY A 141 -8.97 3.39 0.45
C GLY A 141 -8.42 2.19 1.22
N ALA A 142 -7.12 2.23 1.63
CA ALA A 142 -6.53 1.20 2.46
C ALA A 142 -5.41 1.75 3.35
N CYS A 143 -5.21 1.16 4.53
CA CYS A 143 -4.02 1.35 5.34
C CYS A 143 -3.17 0.08 5.34
N ASN A 144 -1.85 0.22 5.56
CA ASN A 144 -1.01 -0.93 5.83
C ASN A 144 -0.22 -0.72 7.13
N LEU A 145 -0.49 -1.57 8.12
CA LEU A 145 0.15 -1.60 9.42
C LEU A 145 1.24 -2.68 9.45
N PHE A 146 1.93 -2.83 10.58
CA PHE A 146 2.96 -3.85 10.74
C PHE A 146 2.54 -4.87 11.81
N ALA A 147 2.33 -6.14 11.41
CA ALA A 147 1.91 -7.22 12.29
C ALA A 147 2.87 -7.46 13.47
N PHE A 148 4.18 -7.21 13.27
CA PHE A 148 5.19 -7.36 14.33
C PHE A 148 5.02 -6.38 15.51
N ALA A 149 4.19 -5.36 15.37
CA ALA A 149 3.87 -4.44 16.48
C ALA A 149 3.02 -5.10 17.57
N GLY A 150 2.37 -6.21 17.25
CA GLY A 150 1.48 -6.94 18.14
C GLY A 150 0.03 -6.47 18.09
N VAL A 151 -0.87 -7.35 18.51
CA VAL A 151 -2.33 -7.19 18.41
C VAL A 151 -2.83 -5.91 19.10
N ASP A 152 -2.38 -5.65 20.33
CA ASP A 152 -2.83 -4.47 21.10
C ASP A 152 -2.40 -3.16 20.45
N ALA A 153 -1.18 -3.12 19.90
CA ALA A 153 -0.72 -1.95 19.17
C ALA A 153 -1.53 -1.73 17.88
N ILE A 154 -1.91 -2.80 17.19
CA ILE A 154 -2.77 -2.72 15.99
C ILE A 154 -4.16 -2.21 16.36
N ARG A 155 -4.82 -2.76 17.39
CA ARG A 155 -6.11 -2.25 17.87
C ARG A 155 -6.03 -0.75 18.17
N HIS A 156 -5.03 -0.32 18.92
CA HIS A 156 -4.84 1.10 19.20
C HIS A 156 -4.66 1.95 17.93
N LYS A 157 -3.93 1.48 16.92
CA LYS A 157 -3.79 2.20 15.64
C LYS A 157 -5.10 2.28 14.87
N LEU A 158 -5.90 1.23 14.89
CA LEU A 158 -7.22 1.22 14.26
C LEU A 158 -8.20 2.16 14.98
N ASP A 159 -8.19 2.21 16.31
CA ASP A 159 -8.97 3.19 17.10
C ASP A 159 -8.58 4.64 16.73
N VAL A 160 -7.29 4.92 16.60
CA VAL A 160 -6.80 6.25 16.17
C VAL A 160 -7.25 6.57 14.74
N LEU A 161 -7.21 5.59 13.83
CA LEU A 161 -7.70 5.76 12.46
C LEU A 161 -9.20 6.06 12.44
N GLN A 162 -9.98 5.31 13.22
CA GLN A 162 -11.42 5.54 13.37
C GLN A 162 -11.70 6.95 13.88
N GLY A 163 -10.98 7.42 14.92
CA GLY A 163 -11.11 8.79 15.43
C GLY A 163 -10.83 9.85 14.36
N HIS A 164 -9.82 9.65 13.50
CA HIS A 164 -9.58 10.56 12.36
C HIS A 164 -10.70 10.52 11.33
N CYS A 165 -11.29 9.35 11.06
CA CYS A 165 -12.45 9.23 10.17
C CYS A 165 -13.65 10.00 10.72
N GLU A 166 -13.95 9.86 12.02
CA GLU A 166 -15.03 10.59 12.70
C GLU A 166 -14.82 12.12 12.62
N GLU A 167 -13.59 12.61 12.89
CA GLU A 167 -13.26 14.03 12.75
C GLU A 167 -13.48 14.58 11.33
N LEU A 168 -13.24 13.72 10.30
CA LEU A 168 -13.37 14.09 8.89
C LEU A 168 -14.76 13.82 8.30
N GLY A 169 -15.66 13.19 9.07
CA GLY A 169 -16.99 12.79 8.61
C GLY A 169 -16.98 11.72 7.53
N ARG A 170 -15.96 10.84 7.54
CA ARG A 170 -15.78 9.75 6.61
C ARG A 170 -16.11 8.40 7.26
N SER A 171 -16.72 7.48 6.51
CA SER A 171 -16.92 6.12 7.00
C SER A 171 -15.59 5.38 7.16
N TYR A 172 -15.34 4.85 8.36
CA TYR A 172 -14.20 3.99 8.66
C TYR A 172 -14.22 2.68 7.84
N GLU A 173 -15.43 2.18 7.56
CA GLU A 173 -15.65 0.94 6.79
C GLU A 173 -15.25 1.05 5.31
N GLU A 174 -15.03 2.27 4.78
CA GLU A 174 -14.53 2.46 3.43
C GLU A 174 -13.02 2.19 3.29
N ILE A 175 -12.33 1.97 4.40
CA ILE A 175 -10.89 1.80 4.44
C ILE A 175 -10.57 0.32 4.70
N GLU A 176 -9.96 -0.37 3.73
CA GLU A 176 -9.42 -1.71 3.90
C GLU A 176 -8.28 -1.69 4.91
N LYS A 177 -8.40 -2.45 5.99
CA LYS A 177 -7.39 -2.55 7.06
C LYS A 177 -6.45 -3.70 6.75
N THR A 178 -5.21 -3.39 6.34
CA THR A 178 -4.22 -4.40 5.99
C THR A 178 -3.03 -4.39 6.95
N ALA A 179 -2.36 -5.53 7.10
CA ALA A 179 -1.11 -5.60 7.85
C ALA A 179 -0.05 -6.43 7.12
N LEU A 180 1.21 -5.96 7.20
CA LEU A 180 2.38 -6.66 6.70
C LEU A 180 3.02 -7.46 7.84
N GLY A 181 3.10 -8.78 7.67
CA GLY A 181 3.83 -9.69 8.53
C GLY A 181 5.01 -10.36 7.83
N THR A 182 5.75 -11.15 8.58
CA THR A 182 6.77 -12.06 8.04
C THR A 182 6.46 -13.46 8.55
N VAL A 183 6.37 -14.41 7.63
CA VAL A 183 6.19 -15.83 7.93
C VAL A 183 7.36 -16.61 7.36
N ASN A 184 7.95 -17.46 8.18
CA ASN A 184 8.99 -18.40 7.77
C ASN A 184 8.55 -19.81 8.20
N LEU A 185 8.19 -20.64 7.24
CA LEU A 185 7.77 -22.04 7.44
C LEU A 185 8.93 -23.04 7.32
N ALA A 186 10.19 -22.59 7.47
CA ALA A 186 11.32 -23.50 7.58
C ALA A 186 11.19 -24.40 8.84
N PRO A 187 11.90 -25.55 8.92
CA PRO A 187 11.78 -26.50 10.04
C PRO A 187 11.94 -25.90 11.45
N ASP A 188 12.74 -24.84 11.58
CA ASP A 188 12.96 -24.11 12.83
C ASP A 188 12.12 -22.82 12.94
N GLY A 189 11.17 -22.62 12.02
CA GLY A 189 10.33 -21.43 11.90
C GLY A 189 8.95 -21.59 12.53
N MET A 190 7.97 -20.93 11.95
CA MET A 190 6.56 -21.01 12.37
C MET A 190 5.92 -22.30 11.83
N THR A 191 4.94 -22.82 12.57
CA THR A 191 4.06 -23.89 12.06
C THR A 191 2.86 -23.30 11.31
N ALA A 192 2.17 -24.10 10.50
CA ALA A 192 0.94 -23.69 9.83
C ALA A 192 -0.12 -23.23 10.85
N GLU A 193 -0.29 -23.99 11.95
CA GLU A 193 -1.20 -23.65 13.05
C GLU A 193 -0.86 -22.30 13.68
N GLY A 194 0.44 -22.02 13.91
CA GLY A 194 0.88 -20.74 14.48
C GLY A 194 0.61 -19.57 13.55
N VAL A 195 0.69 -19.77 12.22
CA VAL A 195 0.30 -18.73 11.23
C VAL A 195 -1.20 -18.54 11.23
N ILE A 196 -2.00 -19.61 11.29
CA ILE A 196 -3.47 -19.55 11.37
C ILE A 196 -3.90 -18.81 12.63
N GLU A 197 -3.28 -19.08 13.80
CA GLU A 197 -3.55 -18.37 15.04
C GLU A 197 -3.22 -16.88 14.92
N LEU A 198 -2.07 -16.53 14.36
CA LEU A 198 -1.71 -15.13 14.07
C LEU A 198 -2.74 -14.44 13.17
N CYS A 199 -3.21 -15.11 12.12
CA CYS A 199 -4.25 -14.58 11.24
C CYS A 199 -5.55 -14.32 12.00
N ARG A 200 -5.95 -15.26 12.87
CA ARG A 200 -7.16 -15.15 13.69
C ARG A 200 -7.07 -13.97 14.66
N ASP A 201 -5.96 -13.88 15.40
CA ASP A 201 -5.73 -12.81 16.38
C ASP A 201 -5.76 -11.42 15.73
N LEU A 202 -5.16 -11.30 14.54
CA LEU A 202 -5.14 -10.05 13.80
C LEU A 202 -6.50 -9.74 13.16
N GLY A 203 -7.25 -10.75 12.71
CA GLY A 203 -8.62 -10.62 12.25
C GLY A 203 -9.55 -10.11 13.35
N GLU A 204 -9.45 -10.69 14.55
CA GLU A 204 -10.19 -10.23 15.75
C GLU A 204 -9.79 -8.81 16.19
N ALA A 205 -8.59 -8.36 15.83
CA ALA A 205 -8.16 -6.98 16.05
C ALA A 205 -8.71 -6.00 15.00
N GLY A 206 -9.34 -6.49 13.91
CA GLY A 206 -9.93 -5.69 12.85
C GLY A 206 -9.11 -5.62 11.57
N ILE A 207 -8.10 -6.46 11.39
CA ILE A 207 -7.36 -6.57 10.11
C ILE A 207 -8.17 -7.46 9.16
N GLU A 208 -8.41 -6.96 7.96
CA GLU A 208 -9.20 -7.64 6.90
C GLU A 208 -8.31 -8.35 5.88
N HIS A 209 -7.05 -7.91 5.74
CA HIS A 209 -6.13 -8.46 4.75
C HIS A 209 -4.70 -8.54 5.30
N LEU A 210 -4.16 -9.73 5.38
CA LEU A 210 -2.77 -9.98 5.79
C LEU A 210 -1.89 -10.21 4.57
N ILE A 211 -0.76 -9.51 4.55
CA ILE A 211 0.26 -9.60 3.50
C ILE A 211 1.53 -10.14 4.16
N PHE A 212 2.06 -11.23 3.66
CA PHE A 212 3.24 -11.86 4.24
C PHE A 212 4.48 -11.72 3.36
N ASN A 213 5.57 -11.30 3.99
CA ASN A 213 6.91 -11.47 3.47
C ASN A 213 7.41 -12.87 3.87
N MET A 214 7.85 -13.66 2.90
CA MET A 214 8.35 -15.01 3.12
C MET A 214 9.83 -15.09 2.73
N PRO A 215 10.77 -15.16 3.71
CA PRO A 215 12.21 -15.21 3.43
C PRO A 215 12.62 -16.41 2.57
N ASN A 216 11.88 -17.52 2.69
CA ASN A 216 12.12 -18.78 1.96
C ASN A 216 11.15 -19.00 0.78
N VAL A 217 10.61 -17.94 0.17
CA VAL A 217 9.65 -18.02 -0.96
C VAL A 217 10.21 -18.70 -2.22
N HIS A 218 11.52 -18.92 -2.30
CA HIS A 218 12.16 -19.68 -3.37
C HIS A 218 11.99 -21.22 -3.26
N GLU A 219 11.50 -21.69 -2.11
CA GLU A 219 11.09 -23.06 -1.86
C GLU A 219 9.60 -23.20 -2.19
N ILE A 220 9.18 -24.32 -2.77
CA ILE A 220 7.78 -24.54 -3.16
C ILE A 220 6.93 -24.99 -1.97
N GLU A 221 7.45 -25.86 -1.11
CA GLU A 221 6.72 -26.45 0.02
C GLU A 221 6.03 -25.42 0.93
N PRO A 222 6.66 -24.29 1.33
CA PRO A 222 5.97 -23.24 2.08
C PRO A 222 4.76 -22.64 1.34
N LEU A 223 4.83 -22.53 0.01
CA LEU A 223 3.73 -21.99 -0.79
C LEU A 223 2.59 -23.02 -0.89
N GLU A 224 2.90 -24.31 -1.00
CA GLU A 224 1.91 -25.40 -0.97
C GLU A 224 1.20 -25.42 0.39
N THR A 225 1.95 -25.35 1.52
CA THR A 225 1.37 -25.24 2.86
C THR A 225 0.42 -24.03 2.99
N PHE A 226 0.80 -22.86 2.44
CA PHE A 226 -0.11 -21.73 2.40
C PHE A 226 -1.39 -22.02 1.63
N GLY A 227 -1.27 -22.61 0.44
CA GLY A 227 -2.41 -22.90 -0.44
C GLY A 227 -3.34 -23.98 0.10
N GLU A 228 -2.80 -25.02 0.71
CA GLU A 228 -3.54 -26.23 1.11
C GLU A 228 -4.05 -26.18 2.56
N GLU A 229 -3.32 -25.53 3.47
CA GLU A 229 -3.63 -25.55 4.88
C GLU A 229 -4.03 -24.17 5.43
N ILE A 230 -3.20 -23.13 5.18
CA ILE A 230 -3.37 -21.83 5.86
C ILE A 230 -4.52 -21.04 5.22
N ILE A 231 -4.49 -20.80 3.91
CA ILE A 231 -5.51 -19.99 3.25
C ILE A 231 -6.92 -20.57 3.43
N PRO A 232 -7.18 -21.88 3.27
CA PRO A 232 -8.50 -22.44 3.51
C PRO A 232 -8.98 -22.29 4.96
N ALA A 233 -8.06 -22.37 5.94
CA ALA A 233 -8.40 -22.27 7.36
C ALA A 233 -8.76 -20.86 7.83
N VAL A 234 -8.38 -19.82 7.05
CA VAL A 234 -8.61 -18.40 7.39
C VAL A 234 -9.54 -17.68 6.42
N ALA A 235 -10.03 -18.36 5.39
CA ALA A 235 -10.84 -17.74 4.33
C ALA A 235 -12.20 -17.18 4.81
N ASP A 236 -12.71 -17.71 5.92
CA ASP A 236 -14.01 -17.36 6.49
C ASP A 236 -13.90 -16.60 7.84
N LEU A 237 -12.71 -16.06 8.17
CA LEU A 237 -12.48 -15.28 9.40
C LEU A 237 -12.99 -13.86 9.30
#